data_8b8a6f466357fd2b72106eab53f03fb3
#
_entry.id   8b8a6f466357fd2b72106eab53f03fb3
#
_cell.length_a   1.000
_cell.length_b   1.000
_cell.length_c   1.000
_cell.angle_alpha   90.00
_cell.angle_beta   90.00
_cell.angle_gamma   90.00
#
_symmetry.space_group_name_H-M   'P 1'
#
loop_
_entity.id
_entity.type
_entity.pdbx_description
1 polymer ?
#
loop_
_entity_poly.entity_id
_entity_poly.type
_entity_poly.pdbx_seq_one_letter_code
_entity_poly.pdbx_strand_id
1 'polypeptide(L)'
;LVTVGLDTYGSVFKKYKETGIFDPGEVYPYLTEGIGEDILPQNVDFGVIDQFIKVTDKDGAIMARRLSREEGLFIGWSCGTAVHGAMEWAREHLTDDDIMVILLPDHGTRYLGKIYNDTWMKDHGFLEDRAFKTARDIVHNKNGHSDLTTIGAGVSVSQAIQVLNRYGISQIPVTDEDGHIVGSLTDTTVL
;
A
#
# COMPACT_ATOMS: atom_id res chain seq x y z
N LEU A 1 24.99 -7.38 16.20
CA LEU A 1 24.40 -6.85 14.96
C LEU A 1 23.93 -8.03 14.13
N VAL A 2 22.67 -8.01 13.68
CA VAL A 2 22.13 -8.98 12.71
C VAL A 2 22.01 -8.27 11.37
N THR A 3 22.54 -8.89 10.31
CA THR A 3 22.49 -8.35 8.94
C THR A 3 21.56 -9.19 8.09
N VAL A 4 20.47 -8.60 7.62
CA VAL A 4 19.47 -9.26 6.78
C VAL A 4 19.57 -8.72 5.37
N GLY A 5 19.83 -9.60 4.40
CA GLY A 5 19.77 -9.30 2.98
C GLY A 5 18.34 -9.42 2.46
N LEU A 6 17.90 -8.46 1.67
CA LEU A 6 16.62 -8.56 0.95
C LEU A 6 16.92 -9.01 -0.47
N ASP A 7 16.22 -10.04 -0.90
CA ASP A 7 16.40 -10.71 -2.17
C ASP A 7 15.09 -10.76 -2.95
N THR A 8 15.13 -11.06 -4.22
CA THR A 8 13.96 -11.19 -5.06
C THR A 8 13.82 -12.61 -5.60
N TYR A 9 12.63 -12.97 -5.98
CA TYR A 9 12.39 -14.21 -6.70
C TYR A 9 13.02 -14.12 -8.09
N GLY A 10 13.78 -15.16 -8.47
CA GLY A 10 14.62 -15.15 -9.69
C GLY A 10 16.10 -14.87 -9.41
N SER A 11 16.46 -14.55 -8.16
CA SER A 11 17.84 -14.38 -7.70
C SER A 11 18.35 -15.63 -6.97
N VAL A 12 19.65 -15.84 -7.00
CA VAL A 12 20.33 -17.01 -6.40
C VAL A 12 20.78 -16.80 -4.95
N PHE A 13 20.74 -15.58 -4.42
CA PHE A 13 21.41 -15.22 -3.16
C PHE A 13 20.86 -15.98 -1.95
N LYS A 14 19.55 -16.01 -1.77
CA LYS A 14 18.95 -16.71 -0.62
C LYS A 14 19.33 -18.18 -0.60
N LYS A 15 19.11 -18.88 -1.70
CA LYS A 15 19.42 -20.32 -1.77
C LYS A 15 20.90 -20.60 -1.59
N TYR A 16 21.76 -19.78 -2.19
CA TYR A 16 23.20 -19.92 -2.02
C TYR A 16 23.62 -19.69 -0.54
N LYS A 17 23.08 -18.68 0.13
CA LYS A 17 23.36 -18.47 1.56
C LYS A 17 22.94 -19.63 2.43
N GLU A 18 21.80 -20.25 2.15
CA GLU A 18 21.25 -21.37 2.93
C GLU A 18 21.97 -22.69 2.69
N THR A 19 22.45 -22.92 1.47
CA THR A 19 22.94 -24.25 1.05
C THR A 19 24.41 -24.27 0.67
N GLY A 20 25.02 -23.14 0.37
CA GLY A 20 26.37 -23.05 -0.23
C GLY A 20 26.43 -23.49 -1.70
N ILE A 21 25.29 -23.78 -2.34
CA ILE A 21 25.22 -24.31 -3.70
C ILE A 21 24.60 -23.27 -4.62
N PHE A 22 25.31 -22.94 -5.69
CA PHE A 22 24.75 -22.14 -6.78
C PHE A 22 23.76 -23.00 -7.57
N ASP A 23 22.50 -22.61 -7.61
CA ASP A 23 21.43 -23.32 -8.30
C ASP A 23 20.91 -22.51 -9.50
N PRO A 24 21.25 -22.89 -10.74
CA PRO A 24 20.72 -22.21 -11.93
C PRO A 24 19.19 -22.27 -12.05
N GLY A 25 18.52 -23.21 -11.35
CA GLY A 25 17.07 -23.32 -11.33
C GLY A 25 16.36 -22.17 -10.60
N GLU A 26 17.10 -21.40 -9.80
CA GLU A 26 16.57 -20.17 -9.16
C GLU A 26 16.54 -18.97 -10.12
N VAL A 27 17.25 -19.04 -11.26
CA VAL A 27 17.42 -17.93 -12.20
C VAL A 27 16.23 -17.85 -13.15
N TYR A 28 15.43 -16.80 -13.01
CA TYR A 28 14.36 -16.45 -13.95
C TYR A 28 14.06 -14.95 -13.89
N PRO A 29 13.43 -14.36 -14.94
CA PRO A 29 13.19 -12.94 -15.01
C PRO A 29 12.36 -12.40 -13.85
N TYR A 30 12.78 -11.25 -13.32
CA TYR A 30 12.05 -10.42 -12.36
C TYR A 30 12.14 -8.95 -12.80
N LEU A 31 11.34 -8.08 -12.18
CA LEU A 31 11.17 -6.71 -12.64
C LEU A 31 11.89 -5.67 -11.78
N THR A 32 12.15 -6.00 -10.51
CA THR A 32 12.78 -5.07 -9.56
C THR A 32 14.24 -4.83 -9.94
N GLU A 33 14.59 -3.58 -10.20
CA GLU A 33 15.95 -3.19 -10.54
C GLU A 33 16.81 -2.96 -9.29
N GLY A 34 18.09 -3.33 -9.35
CA GLY A 34 19.07 -3.05 -8.30
C GLY A 34 18.96 -3.96 -7.08
N ILE A 35 18.40 -5.13 -7.22
CA ILE A 35 18.31 -6.16 -6.17
C ILE A 35 18.43 -7.54 -6.81
N GLY A 36 19.03 -8.49 -6.06
CA GLY A 36 19.22 -9.85 -6.55
C GLY A 36 20.26 -9.96 -7.65
N GLU A 37 20.67 -11.16 -7.97
CA GLU A 37 21.58 -11.48 -9.08
C GLU A 37 21.36 -12.91 -9.57
N ASP A 38 21.76 -13.16 -10.80
CA ASP A 38 21.80 -14.47 -11.44
C ASP A 38 23.19 -15.12 -11.41
N ILE A 39 24.15 -14.44 -10.79
CA ILE A 39 25.53 -14.88 -10.55
C ILE A 39 25.90 -14.64 -9.07
N LEU A 40 27.11 -15.10 -8.68
CA LEU A 40 27.70 -14.78 -7.38
C LEU A 40 28.78 -13.70 -7.55
N PRO A 41 28.45 -12.42 -7.34
CA PRO A 41 29.40 -11.33 -7.50
C PRO A 41 30.54 -11.44 -6.46
N GLN A 42 31.77 -11.15 -6.88
CA GLN A 42 32.94 -11.24 -6.01
C GLN A 42 32.95 -10.22 -4.86
N ASN A 43 32.18 -9.15 -5.00
CA ASN A 43 32.06 -8.09 -3.98
C ASN A 43 30.97 -8.37 -2.93
N VAL A 44 30.27 -9.50 -3.03
CA VAL A 44 29.30 -9.93 -2.00
C VAL A 44 29.98 -10.92 -1.06
N ASP A 45 30.17 -10.52 0.17
CA ASP A 45 30.63 -11.40 1.24
C ASP A 45 29.42 -12.00 1.97
N PHE A 46 29.08 -13.23 1.59
CA PHE A 46 27.98 -13.97 2.21
C PHE A 46 28.27 -14.34 3.69
N GLY A 47 29.51 -14.22 4.14
CA GLY A 47 29.89 -14.46 5.54
C GLY A 47 29.39 -13.40 6.51
N VAL A 48 29.21 -12.16 6.04
CA VAL A 48 28.72 -11.04 6.88
C VAL A 48 27.20 -10.85 6.84
N ILE A 49 26.49 -11.61 6.01
CA ILE A 49 25.03 -11.57 5.91
C ILE A 49 24.48 -12.79 6.65
N ASP A 50 23.68 -12.58 7.68
CA ASP A 50 23.15 -13.67 8.50
C ASP A 50 22.09 -14.48 7.75
N GLN A 51 21.19 -13.81 7.04
CA GLN A 51 20.11 -14.44 6.27
C GLN A 51 19.62 -13.56 5.11
N PHE A 52 18.90 -14.18 4.17
CA PHE A 52 18.18 -13.50 3.11
C PHE A 52 16.68 -13.76 3.19
N ILE A 53 15.89 -12.73 2.88
CA ILE A 53 14.44 -12.80 2.73
C ILE A 53 14.07 -12.44 1.30
N LYS A 54 13.22 -13.26 0.66
CA LYS A 54 12.71 -12.97 -0.68
C LYS A 54 11.44 -12.14 -0.59
N VAL A 55 11.36 -11.10 -1.42
CA VAL A 55 10.21 -10.20 -1.56
C VAL A 55 9.78 -10.23 -3.03
N THR A 56 8.48 -10.19 -3.28
CA THR A 56 7.96 -10.15 -4.66
C THR A 56 8.11 -8.77 -5.27
N ASP A 57 8.19 -8.69 -6.59
CA ASP A 57 8.17 -7.44 -7.34
C ASP A 57 6.97 -6.56 -6.96
N LYS A 58 5.80 -7.16 -6.86
CA LYS A 58 4.55 -6.48 -6.48
C LYS A 58 4.63 -5.86 -5.09
N ASP A 59 5.10 -6.59 -4.10
CA ASP A 59 5.15 -6.10 -2.71
C ASP A 59 6.13 -4.94 -2.57
N GLY A 60 7.29 -5.03 -3.21
CA GLY A 60 8.25 -3.93 -3.27
C GLY A 60 7.68 -2.68 -3.95
N ALA A 61 7.00 -2.84 -5.09
CA ALA A 61 6.37 -1.73 -5.81
C ALA A 61 5.26 -1.04 -4.98
N ILE A 62 4.39 -1.83 -4.35
CA ILE A 62 3.32 -1.30 -3.50
C ILE A 62 3.89 -0.59 -2.28
N MET A 63 4.93 -1.13 -1.64
CA MET A 63 5.57 -0.53 -0.48
C MET A 63 6.25 0.81 -0.83
N ALA A 64 6.96 0.91 -1.95
CA ALA A 64 7.55 2.17 -2.39
C ALA A 64 6.48 3.27 -2.57
N ARG A 65 5.34 2.92 -3.16
CA ARG A 65 4.19 3.85 -3.32
C ARG A 65 3.57 4.25 -1.98
N ARG A 66 3.48 3.31 -1.03
CA ARG A 66 2.97 3.60 0.33
C ARG A 66 3.88 4.59 1.05
N LEU A 67 5.18 4.34 1.07
CA LEU A 67 6.15 5.24 1.70
C LEU A 67 6.13 6.64 1.09
N SER A 68 5.94 6.74 -0.23
CA SER A 68 5.80 8.03 -0.88
C SER A 68 4.55 8.80 -0.43
N ARG A 69 3.42 8.12 -0.21
CA ARG A 69 2.14 8.74 0.20
C ARG A 69 2.04 8.98 1.70
N GLU A 70 2.51 8.04 2.50
CA GLU A 70 2.31 8.00 3.94
C GLU A 70 3.41 8.73 4.69
N GLU A 71 4.67 8.64 4.18
CA GLU A 71 5.86 9.18 4.84
C GLU A 71 6.56 10.29 4.04
N GLY A 72 6.10 10.59 2.82
CA GLY A 72 6.75 11.57 1.95
C GLY A 72 8.10 11.12 1.38
N LEU A 73 8.44 9.83 1.48
CA LEU A 73 9.69 9.25 1.00
C LEU A 73 9.55 8.79 -0.46
N PHE A 74 10.01 9.62 -1.39
CA PHE A 74 9.98 9.29 -2.82
C PHE A 74 11.21 8.49 -3.23
N ILE A 75 11.13 7.17 -3.07
CA ILE A 75 12.23 6.20 -3.15
C ILE A 75 12.11 5.26 -4.36
N GLY A 76 13.19 4.57 -4.68
CA GLY A 76 13.20 3.57 -5.76
C GLY A 76 12.51 2.25 -5.40
N TRP A 77 12.43 1.37 -6.39
CA TRP A 77 11.72 0.10 -6.26
C TRP A 77 12.38 -0.83 -5.24
N SER A 78 13.68 -1.05 -5.36
CA SER A 78 14.43 -1.89 -4.41
C SER A 78 14.39 -1.35 -2.97
N CYS A 79 14.24 -0.04 -2.80
CA CYS A 79 14.00 0.54 -1.48
C CYS A 79 12.65 0.10 -0.90
N GLY A 80 11.60 0.05 -1.71
CA GLY A 80 10.31 -0.51 -1.30
C GLY A 80 10.40 -1.98 -0.93
N THR A 81 11.16 -2.75 -1.70
CA THR A 81 11.49 -4.16 -1.41
C THR A 81 12.22 -4.28 -0.07
N ALA A 82 13.22 -3.43 0.16
CA ALA A 82 13.97 -3.40 1.42
C ALA A 82 13.07 -3.14 2.63
N VAL A 83 12.21 -2.13 2.55
CA VAL A 83 11.30 -1.81 3.67
C VAL A 83 10.24 -2.90 3.87
N HIS A 84 9.68 -3.46 2.79
CA HIS A 84 8.67 -4.53 2.91
C HIS A 84 9.24 -5.74 3.64
N GLY A 85 10.35 -6.29 3.17
CA GLY A 85 10.96 -7.46 3.81
C GLY A 85 11.50 -7.17 5.21
N ALA A 86 12.04 -5.97 5.44
CA ALA A 86 12.48 -5.57 6.78
C ALA A 86 11.30 -5.51 7.77
N MET A 87 10.13 -4.99 7.36
CA MET A 87 8.94 -4.96 8.20
C MET A 87 8.37 -6.35 8.47
N GLU A 88 8.42 -7.27 7.50
CA GLU A 88 8.02 -8.66 7.73
C GLU A 88 8.93 -9.33 8.75
N TRP A 89 10.22 -9.19 8.56
CA TRP A 89 11.22 -9.76 9.48
C TRP A 89 11.10 -9.18 10.90
N ALA A 90 10.92 -7.87 11.00
CA ALA A 90 10.81 -7.17 12.29
C ALA A 90 9.63 -7.68 13.14
N ARG A 91 8.49 -7.99 12.53
CA ARG A 91 7.31 -8.50 13.27
C ARG A 91 7.57 -9.79 14.03
N GLU A 92 8.51 -10.59 13.56
CA GLU A 92 8.81 -11.90 14.15
C GLU A 92 10.05 -11.87 15.06
N HIS A 93 10.94 -10.87 14.90
CA HIS A 93 12.27 -10.90 15.50
C HIS A 93 12.60 -9.70 16.37
N LEU A 94 11.85 -8.59 16.27
CA LEU A 94 12.16 -7.37 17.01
C LEU A 94 11.12 -7.05 18.07
N THR A 95 11.58 -6.33 19.09
CA THR A 95 10.77 -5.74 20.17
C THR A 95 10.85 -4.21 20.09
N ASP A 96 10.09 -3.51 20.93
CA ASP A 96 10.08 -2.04 20.98
C ASP A 96 11.43 -1.42 21.41
N ASP A 97 12.32 -2.22 22.01
CA ASP A 97 13.65 -1.78 22.43
C ASP A 97 14.71 -1.93 21.34
N ASP A 98 14.38 -2.55 20.22
CA ASP A 98 15.33 -2.80 19.14
C ASP A 98 15.39 -1.66 18.14
N ILE A 99 16.55 -1.45 17.52
CA ILE A 99 16.76 -0.47 16.46
C ILE A 99 17.05 -1.21 15.16
N MET A 100 16.23 -0.94 14.13
CA MET A 100 16.46 -1.43 12.78
C MET A 100 16.87 -0.30 11.85
N VAL A 101 17.95 -0.52 11.09
CA VAL A 101 18.42 0.42 10.07
C VAL A 101 18.19 -0.19 8.70
N ILE A 102 17.52 0.53 7.80
CA ILE A 102 17.23 0.08 6.43
C ILE A 102 17.93 1.02 5.45
N LEU A 103 18.68 0.44 4.50
CA LEU A 103 19.34 1.18 3.45
C LEU A 103 18.38 1.42 2.29
N LEU A 104 18.24 2.69 1.88
CA LEU A 104 17.40 3.12 0.75
C LEU A 104 18.32 3.73 -0.32
N PRO A 105 18.81 2.93 -1.29
CA PRO A 105 19.94 3.33 -2.12
C PRO A 105 19.62 4.30 -3.25
N ASP A 106 18.35 4.42 -3.68
CA ASP A 106 18.02 5.25 -4.83
C ASP A 106 16.69 6.00 -4.71
N HIS A 107 16.45 6.89 -5.67
CA HIS A 107 15.32 7.83 -5.67
C HIS A 107 14.25 7.42 -6.69
N GLY A 108 12.98 7.73 -6.38
CA GLY A 108 11.81 7.35 -7.16
C GLY A 108 11.73 7.93 -8.58
N THR A 109 12.49 8.97 -8.92
CA THR A 109 12.46 9.62 -10.24
C THR A 109 12.72 8.67 -11.40
N ARG A 110 13.52 7.62 -11.21
CA ARG A 110 13.80 6.60 -12.22
C ARG A 110 12.59 5.75 -12.57
N TYR A 111 11.59 5.73 -11.69
CA TYR A 111 10.47 4.78 -11.72
C TYR A 111 9.12 5.46 -12.01
N LEU A 112 9.12 6.74 -12.44
CA LEU A 112 7.90 7.48 -12.78
C LEU A 112 7.07 6.80 -13.87
N GLY A 113 7.72 6.16 -14.84
CA GLY A 113 7.05 5.39 -15.90
C GLY A 113 6.75 3.94 -15.55
N LYS A 114 7.13 3.49 -14.35
CA LYS A 114 6.95 2.10 -13.85
C LYS A 114 6.09 2.08 -12.60
N ILE A 115 6.68 1.83 -11.44
CA ILE A 115 5.92 1.65 -10.18
C ILE A 115 5.13 2.88 -9.73
N TYR A 116 5.44 4.07 -10.23
CA TYR A 116 4.66 5.30 -9.95
C TYR A 116 3.65 5.64 -11.05
N ASN A 117 3.49 4.80 -12.06
CA ASN A 117 2.49 4.92 -13.11
C ASN A 117 1.38 3.87 -12.91
N ASP A 118 0.14 4.32 -12.71
CA ASP A 118 -0.98 3.43 -12.43
C ASP A 118 -1.31 2.48 -13.59
N THR A 119 -1.18 2.95 -14.84
CA THR A 119 -1.41 2.10 -16.01
C THR A 119 -0.38 0.97 -16.04
N TRP A 120 0.90 1.30 -15.89
CA TRP A 120 1.97 0.30 -15.84
C TRP A 120 1.75 -0.71 -14.72
N MET A 121 1.37 -0.26 -13.52
CA MET A 121 1.09 -1.13 -12.37
C MET A 121 -0.09 -2.08 -12.62
N LYS A 122 -1.13 -1.62 -13.32
CA LYS A 122 -2.28 -2.44 -13.71
C LYS A 122 -1.91 -3.46 -14.77
N ASP A 123 -1.17 -3.05 -15.80
CA ASP A 123 -0.71 -3.92 -16.89
C ASP A 123 0.15 -5.09 -16.36
N HIS A 124 0.84 -4.88 -15.24
CA HIS A 124 1.63 -5.92 -14.56
C HIS A 124 0.87 -6.67 -13.45
N GLY A 125 -0.42 -6.39 -13.26
CA GLY A 125 -1.24 -7.04 -12.24
C GLY A 125 -0.89 -6.63 -10.80
N PHE A 126 -0.18 -5.51 -10.60
CA PHE A 126 0.23 -5.01 -9.28
C PHE A 126 -0.83 -4.14 -8.63
N LEU A 127 -1.70 -3.50 -9.42
CA LEU A 127 -2.90 -2.83 -8.96
C LEU A 127 -4.12 -3.51 -9.56
N GLU A 128 -5.07 -3.79 -8.71
CA GLU A 128 -6.41 -4.14 -9.15
C GLU A 128 -7.13 -2.87 -9.61
N ASP A 129 -7.95 -2.99 -10.65
CA ASP A 129 -8.92 -1.97 -10.95
C ASP A 129 -9.92 -1.92 -9.79
N ARG A 130 -9.72 -0.96 -8.88
CA ARG A 130 -10.79 -0.52 -7.98
C ARG A 130 -11.82 0.27 -8.79
N ALA A 131 -12.36 -0.32 -9.82
CA ALA A 131 -13.64 0.10 -10.28
C ALA A 131 -14.63 -0.31 -9.18
N PHE A 132 -15.06 0.65 -8.36
CA PHE A 132 -16.31 0.47 -7.62
C PHE A 132 -17.36 0.15 -8.68
N LYS A 133 -17.67 -1.13 -8.83
CA LYS A 133 -18.55 -1.60 -9.90
C LYS A 133 -19.99 -1.10 -9.70
N THR A 134 -20.34 -0.76 -8.46
CA THR A 134 -21.66 -0.30 -8.07
C THR A 134 -21.61 0.69 -6.91
N ALA A 135 -22.66 1.49 -6.74
CA ALA A 135 -22.81 2.35 -5.56
C ALA A 135 -22.76 1.53 -4.24
N ARG A 136 -23.23 0.28 -4.28
CA ARG A 136 -23.17 -0.65 -3.14
C ARG A 136 -21.74 -0.91 -2.70
N ASP A 137 -20.79 -1.08 -3.65
CA ASP A 137 -19.38 -1.33 -3.35
C ASP A 137 -18.74 -0.12 -2.65
N ILE A 138 -19.17 1.11 -3.00
CA ILE A 138 -18.73 2.34 -2.35
C ILE A 138 -19.23 2.39 -0.90
N VAL A 139 -20.52 2.08 -0.69
CA VAL A 139 -21.16 2.15 0.63
C VAL A 139 -20.54 1.13 1.60
N HIS A 140 -20.26 -0.10 1.13
CA HIS A 140 -19.63 -1.15 1.97
C HIS A 140 -18.19 -0.82 2.40
N ASN A 141 -17.48 0.03 1.64
CA ASN A 141 -16.11 0.43 1.95
C ASN A 141 -16.01 1.70 2.82
N LYS A 142 -17.14 2.32 3.18
CA LYS A 142 -17.15 3.43 4.14
C LYS A 142 -17.10 2.87 5.57
N ASN A 143 -15.94 2.94 6.19
CA ASN A 143 -15.79 2.61 7.61
C ASN A 143 -16.59 3.61 8.46
N GLY A 144 -17.60 3.12 9.17
CA GLY A 144 -18.09 3.78 10.36
C GLY A 144 -19.55 4.21 10.46
N HIS A 145 -20.37 4.18 9.40
CA HIS A 145 -21.83 4.43 9.55
C HIS A 145 -22.61 3.47 8.64
N SER A 146 -23.32 2.53 9.26
CA SER A 146 -24.17 1.55 8.57
C SER A 146 -25.53 2.17 8.17
N ASP A 147 -25.95 3.25 8.80
CA ASP A 147 -27.29 3.79 8.64
C ASP A 147 -27.27 5.12 7.86
N LEU A 148 -28.23 5.27 6.96
CA LEU A 148 -28.45 6.50 6.22
C LEU A 148 -28.98 7.57 7.17
N THR A 149 -28.22 8.66 7.36
CA THR A 149 -28.70 9.82 8.10
C THR A 149 -29.72 10.58 7.25
N THR A 150 -30.96 10.66 7.72
CA THR A 150 -32.06 11.37 7.09
C THR A 150 -32.69 12.39 8.04
N ILE A 151 -33.48 13.31 7.53
CA ILE A 151 -34.36 14.19 8.32
C ILE A 151 -35.78 14.12 7.83
N GLY A 152 -36.74 14.29 8.72
CA GLY A 152 -38.17 14.38 8.34
C GLY A 152 -38.51 15.72 7.67
N ALA A 153 -39.46 15.70 6.73
CA ALA A 153 -39.92 16.91 6.02
C ALA A 153 -40.46 18.03 6.93
N GLY A 154 -40.92 17.68 8.14
CA GLY A 154 -41.39 18.64 9.15
C GLY A 154 -40.28 19.28 10.00
N VAL A 155 -39.02 18.90 9.83
CA VAL A 155 -37.89 19.43 10.61
C VAL A 155 -37.55 20.85 10.14
N SER A 156 -37.25 21.76 11.09
CA SER A 156 -36.85 23.11 10.73
C SER A 156 -35.49 23.16 10.02
N VAL A 157 -35.29 24.15 9.16
CA VAL A 157 -34.01 24.39 8.46
C VAL A 157 -32.85 24.49 9.44
N SER A 158 -33.04 25.17 10.58
CA SER A 158 -32.03 25.28 11.62
C SER A 158 -31.60 23.97 12.22
N GLN A 159 -32.54 23.02 12.42
CA GLN A 159 -32.22 21.66 12.87
C GLN A 159 -31.51 20.86 11.77
N ALA A 160 -31.90 21.04 10.52
CA ALA A 160 -31.22 20.41 9.39
C ALA A 160 -29.75 20.84 9.29
N ILE A 161 -29.47 22.15 9.45
CA ILE A 161 -28.08 22.68 9.47
C ILE A 161 -27.29 22.09 10.64
N GLN A 162 -27.89 21.93 11.81
CA GLN A 162 -27.20 21.31 12.96
C GLN A 162 -26.82 19.85 12.67
N VAL A 163 -27.69 19.10 11.98
CA VAL A 163 -27.39 17.73 11.59
C VAL A 163 -26.26 17.67 10.55
N LEU A 164 -26.33 18.51 9.50
CA LEU A 164 -25.27 18.60 8.50
C LEU A 164 -23.90 18.87 9.16
N ASN A 165 -23.85 19.87 10.05
CA ASN A 165 -22.63 20.24 10.76
C ASN A 165 -22.14 19.14 11.73
N ARG A 166 -23.06 18.50 12.47
CA ARG A 166 -22.74 17.45 13.43
C ARG A 166 -22.08 16.25 12.78
N TYR A 167 -22.54 15.87 11.59
CA TYR A 167 -22.03 14.71 10.87
C TYR A 167 -21.00 15.06 9.79
N GLY A 168 -20.70 16.36 9.59
CA GLY A 168 -19.75 16.81 8.57
C GLY A 168 -20.18 16.44 7.16
N ILE A 169 -21.48 16.42 6.88
CA ILE A 169 -22.06 16.07 5.58
C ILE A 169 -22.62 17.31 4.88
N SER A 170 -22.46 17.36 3.56
CA SER A 170 -22.92 18.49 2.73
C SER A 170 -24.31 18.29 2.15
N GLN A 171 -24.87 17.10 2.29
CA GLN A 171 -26.19 16.75 1.78
C GLN A 171 -26.87 15.73 2.69
N ILE A 172 -28.21 15.91 2.88
CA ILE A 172 -29.03 15.01 3.70
C ILE A 172 -30.36 14.74 3.00
N PRO A 173 -30.77 13.44 2.86
CA PRO A 173 -32.10 13.08 2.35
C PRO A 173 -33.21 13.53 3.30
N VAL A 174 -34.33 13.96 2.72
CA VAL A 174 -35.55 14.34 3.44
C VAL A 174 -36.58 13.23 3.26
N THR A 175 -37.20 12.79 4.37
CA THR A 175 -38.21 11.73 4.37
C THR A 175 -39.59 12.26 4.75
N ASP A 176 -40.64 11.64 4.25
CA ASP A 176 -42.02 11.81 4.72
C ASP A 176 -42.29 11.00 6.02
N GLU A 177 -43.54 11.01 6.46
CA GLU A 177 -43.99 10.29 7.68
C GLU A 177 -43.88 8.77 7.54
N ASP A 178 -43.94 8.26 6.30
CA ASP A 178 -43.80 6.82 6.00
C ASP A 178 -42.32 6.38 5.79
N GLY A 179 -41.36 7.31 5.90
CA GLY A 179 -39.94 7.05 5.73
C GLY A 179 -39.46 7.02 4.28
N HIS A 180 -40.29 7.40 3.30
CA HIS A 180 -39.86 7.48 1.91
C HIS A 180 -39.09 8.76 1.66
N ILE A 181 -38.03 8.71 0.84
CA ILE A 181 -37.23 9.86 0.48
C ILE A 181 -38.06 10.72 -0.51
N VAL A 182 -38.39 11.96 -0.10
CA VAL A 182 -39.17 12.94 -0.88
C VAL A 182 -38.29 14.05 -1.47
N GLY A 183 -37.02 14.13 -1.07
CA GLY A 183 -36.08 15.12 -1.57
C GLY A 183 -34.74 15.05 -0.87
N SER A 184 -33.91 16.06 -1.10
CA SER A 184 -32.66 16.25 -0.38
C SER A 184 -32.40 17.73 -0.08
N LEU A 185 -31.74 18.01 1.03
CA LEU A 185 -31.23 19.32 1.41
C LEU A 185 -29.70 19.33 1.26
N THR A 186 -29.15 20.38 0.69
CA THR A 186 -27.71 20.61 0.63
C THR A 186 -27.33 21.84 1.43
N ASP A 187 -26.09 21.95 1.88
CA ASP A 187 -25.53 23.13 2.53
C ASP A 187 -25.75 24.41 1.69
N THR A 188 -25.67 24.31 0.36
CA THR A 188 -25.89 25.41 -0.58
C THR A 188 -27.35 25.81 -0.75
N THR A 189 -28.30 24.96 -0.38
CA THR A 189 -29.76 25.26 -0.48
C THR A 189 -30.34 25.83 0.81
N VAL A 190 -29.58 25.79 1.91
CA VAL A 190 -30.02 26.30 3.24
C VAL A 190 -29.31 27.58 3.68
N LEU A 191 -28.37 28.06 2.88
CA LEU A 191 -27.71 29.37 3.02
C LEU A 191 -28.40 30.40 2.15
#